data_114eeea89e940343328372a67566a49e
#
_entry.id   114eeea89e940343328372a67566a49e
#
_cell.length_a   1.000
_cell.length_b   1.000
_cell.length_c   1.000
_cell.angle_alpha   90.00
_cell.angle_beta   90.00
_cell.angle_gamma   90.00
#
_symmetry.space_group_name_H-M   'P 1'
#
loop_
_entity.id
_entity.type
_entity.pdbx_description
1 polymer ?
#
loop_
_entity_poly.entity_id
_entity_poly.type
_entity_poly.pdbx_seq_one_letter_code
_entity_poly.pdbx_strand_id
1 'polypeptide(L)'
;MWIMAHRGNTKNGYELPPNSMAAFRRCVELGCVEFIETDVQITKDGEVICLHDNYLSRFTDYNDYASGKGLVADFTLEELGRFRLKTTDGKVSDQKIPTLEEVLMEFRGKVWFNLDKCMESDVSIEKVYDVVERCGCLDRVQFYISDDTDRADWLSRQKPQGIIAPHANKEEVLTRMAAYSPVYMIQTSTQYAGASWISSINARALSVTNLLDDEGQAFYNGNTTVMDGFVSAGVRMIQCDYPAEMDEYLRGRGKR
;
A
#
# COMPACT_ATOMS: atom_id res chain seq x y z
N MET A 1 17.97 -2.86 1.97
CA MET A 1 16.62 -3.21 1.47
C MET A 1 15.63 -2.36 2.24
N TRP A 2 14.65 -1.78 1.58
CA TRP A 2 13.62 -0.96 2.20
C TRP A 2 12.42 -1.80 2.64
N ILE A 3 11.69 -1.30 3.62
CA ILE A 3 10.51 -1.96 4.17
C ILE A 3 9.29 -1.09 3.89
N MET A 4 8.25 -1.71 3.33
CA MET A 4 6.93 -1.13 3.14
C MET A 4 5.95 -1.88 4.05
N ALA A 5 5.29 -1.16 4.95
CA ALA A 5 4.28 -1.74 5.84
C ALA A 5 2.94 -1.84 5.10
N HIS A 6 2.45 -3.05 4.85
CA HIS A 6 1.18 -3.33 4.20
C HIS A 6 0.01 -2.86 5.07
N ARG A 7 -0.79 -1.91 4.59
CA ARG A 7 -1.92 -1.26 5.29
C ARG A 7 -1.55 -0.66 6.66
N GLY A 8 -0.26 -0.32 6.83
CA GLY A 8 0.25 0.11 8.12
C GLY A 8 0.34 -1.00 9.18
N ASN A 9 0.23 -2.28 8.79
CA ASN A 9 0.33 -3.40 9.71
C ASN A 9 1.70 -3.47 10.38
N THR A 10 1.70 -3.90 11.63
CA THR A 10 2.92 -4.16 12.42
C THR A 10 2.92 -5.56 13.03
N LYS A 11 1.78 -6.24 12.98
CA LYS A 11 1.60 -7.64 13.36
C LYS A 11 0.36 -8.21 12.68
N ASN A 12 0.34 -8.17 11.33
CA ASN A 12 -0.77 -8.67 10.53
C ASN A 12 -2.16 -8.11 10.93
N GLY A 13 -2.19 -6.87 11.45
CA GLY A 13 -3.43 -6.19 11.84
C GLY A 13 -4.19 -6.76 13.04
N TYR A 14 -3.58 -7.67 13.82
CA TYR A 14 -4.23 -8.27 15.00
C TYR A 14 -4.31 -7.32 16.21
N GLU A 15 -3.41 -6.36 16.31
CA GLU A 15 -3.40 -5.40 17.44
C GLU A 15 -4.11 -4.09 17.08
N LEU A 16 -3.92 -3.65 15.84
CA LEU A 16 -4.48 -2.40 15.31
C LEU A 16 -5.20 -2.70 14.00
N PRO A 17 -6.32 -2.02 13.70
CA PRO A 17 -6.99 -2.20 12.42
C PRO A 17 -6.10 -1.79 11.25
N PRO A 18 -6.05 -2.56 10.15
CA PRO A 18 -5.43 -2.14 8.90
C PRO A 18 -6.00 -0.80 8.41
N ASN A 19 -5.18 0.02 7.75
CA ASN A 19 -5.58 1.33 7.22
C ASN A 19 -6.08 2.32 8.28
N SER A 20 -5.68 2.17 9.56
CA SER A 20 -6.06 3.09 10.63
C SER A 20 -4.95 4.08 10.97
N MET A 21 -5.34 5.25 11.50
CA MET A 21 -4.38 6.24 12.01
C MET A 21 -3.46 5.66 13.08
N ALA A 22 -3.99 4.79 13.94
CA ALA A 22 -3.20 4.13 14.99
C ALA A 22 -2.13 3.19 14.40
N ALA A 23 -2.47 2.42 13.35
CA ALA A 23 -1.51 1.56 12.66
C ALA A 23 -0.40 2.38 12.00
N PHE A 24 -0.74 3.47 11.32
CA PHE A 24 0.23 4.35 10.67
C PHE A 24 1.18 5.03 11.68
N ARG A 25 0.64 5.52 12.82
CA ARG A 25 1.47 6.05 13.92
C ARG A 25 2.46 5.00 14.41
N ARG A 26 1.99 3.78 14.61
CA ARG A 26 2.87 2.68 15.05
C ARG A 26 3.99 2.40 14.06
N CYS A 27 3.72 2.42 12.75
CA CYS A 27 4.76 2.26 11.73
C CYS A 27 5.84 3.34 11.82
N VAL A 28 5.44 4.60 12.00
CA VAL A 28 6.38 5.72 12.16
C VAL A 28 7.20 5.59 13.46
N GLU A 29 6.56 5.19 14.56
CA GLU A 29 7.23 4.97 15.87
C GLU A 29 8.29 3.86 15.81
N LEU A 30 8.09 2.82 15.01
CA LEU A 30 9.08 1.76 14.81
C LEU A 30 10.40 2.28 14.24
N GLY A 31 10.36 3.35 13.45
CA GLY A 31 11.57 3.98 12.89
C GLY A 31 12.32 3.13 11.85
N CYS A 32 11.71 2.03 11.40
CA CYS A 32 12.30 1.10 10.43
C CYS A 32 11.49 0.97 9.14
N VAL A 33 10.44 1.74 8.96
CA VAL A 33 9.54 1.71 7.80
C VAL A 33 9.82 2.91 6.92
N GLU A 34 10.18 2.69 5.66
CA GLU A 34 10.34 3.76 4.67
C GLU A 34 9.02 4.10 3.99
N PHE A 35 8.18 3.09 3.70
CA PHE A 35 6.90 3.24 3.04
C PHE A 35 5.78 2.66 3.90
N ILE A 36 4.65 3.33 3.91
CA ILE A 36 3.37 2.76 4.30
C ILE A 36 2.55 2.56 3.02
N GLU A 37 2.10 1.34 2.79
CA GLU A 37 1.07 1.11 1.79
C GLU A 37 -0.30 1.28 2.44
N THR A 38 -1.23 1.88 1.70
CA THR A 38 -2.62 2.06 2.10
C THR A 38 -3.55 2.00 0.90
N ASP A 39 -4.72 1.42 1.13
CA ASP A 39 -5.77 1.28 0.12
C ASP A 39 -6.67 2.52 0.12
N VAL A 40 -7.06 3.00 -1.06
CA VAL A 40 -7.97 4.13 -1.18
C VAL A 40 -9.32 3.73 -1.75
N GLN A 41 -10.38 4.37 -1.25
CA GLN A 41 -11.77 4.23 -1.73
C GLN A 41 -12.41 5.62 -1.82
N ILE A 42 -13.50 5.73 -2.59
CA ILE A 42 -14.21 7.01 -2.79
C ILE A 42 -15.64 6.91 -2.26
N THR A 43 -16.00 7.84 -1.39
CA THR A 43 -17.34 7.94 -0.80
C THR A 43 -18.36 8.48 -1.80
N LYS A 44 -19.65 8.40 -1.44
CA LYS A 44 -20.77 8.93 -2.24
C LYS A 44 -20.64 10.44 -2.55
N ASP A 45 -20.13 11.21 -1.59
CA ASP A 45 -19.90 12.65 -1.74
C ASP A 45 -18.51 12.99 -2.31
N GLY A 46 -17.73 11.96 -2.68
CA GLY A 46 -16.49 12.11 -3.43
C GLY A 46 -15.24 12.31 -2.58
N GLU A 47 -15.32 12.07 -1.27
CA GLU A 47 -14.16 12.10 -0.39
C GLU A 47 -13.32 10.83 -0.55
N VAL A 48 -12.00 10.97 -0.45
CA VAL A 48 -11.06 9.83 -0.51
C VAL A 48 -10.75 9.36 0.90
N ILE A 49 -11.02 8.08 1.17
CA ILE A 49 -10.81 7.44 2.47
C ILE A 49 -9.80 6.29 2.35
N CYS A 50 -9.25 5.83 3.48
CA CYS A 50 -8.35 4.68 3.54
C CYS A 50 -9.12 3.44 4.03
N LEU A 51 -9.41 2.52 3.12
CA LEU A 51 -10.09 1.25 3.40
C LEU A 51 -9.80 0.26 2.27
N HIS A 52 -9.54 -1.02 2.62
CA HIS A 52 -9.17 -2.01 1.60
C HIS A 52 -10.33 -2.39 0.68
N ASP A 53 -11.45 -2.82 1.27
CA ASP A 53 -12.58 -3.30 0.48
C ASP A 53 -13.49 -2.13 0.12
N ASN A 54 -14.05 -2.17 -1.07
CA ASN A 54 -15.15 -1.26 -1.42
C ASN A 54 -16.46 -1.59 -0.68
N TYR A 55 -16.48 -2.70 0.10
CA TYR A 55 -17.57 -3.14 0.97
C TYR A 55 -17.19 -2.98 2.45
N LEU A 56 -18.09 -2.39 3.25
CA LEU A 56 -17.81 -2.03 4.65
C LEU A 56 -17.68 -3.21 5.60
N SER A 57 -18.35 -4.34 5.30
CA SER A 57 -18.60 -5.41 6.27
C SER A 57 -17.39 -6.11 6.84
N ARG A 58 -16.31 -6.26 6.04
CA ARG A 58 -15.12 -7.00 6.47
C ARG A 58 -14.30 -6.24 7.51
N PHE A 59 -14.05 -4.97 7.24
CA PHE A 59 -13.11 -4.16 8.04
C PHE A 59 -13.78 -3.16 8.95
N THR A 60 -15.13 -3.15 9.02
CA THR A 60 -15.90 -2.27 9.91
C THR A 60 -16.97 -3.02 10.68
N ASP A 61 -17.56 -2.36 11.69
CA ASP A 61 -18.70 -2.85 12.45
C ASP A 61 -20.05 -2.67 11.74
N TYR A 62 -20.04 -2.33 10.45
CA TYR A 62 -21.23 -2.27 9.61
C TYR A 62 -21.97 -3.61 9.60
N ASN A 63 -23.30 -3.60 9.85
CA ASN A 63 -24.12 -4.78 9.96
C ASN A 63 -25.53 -4.65 9.38
N ASP A 64 -25.84 -3.52 8.72
CA ASP A 64 -27.16 -3.29 8.11
C ASP A 64 -27.27 -3.87 6.70
N TYR A 65 -27.20 -5.18 6.59
CA TYR A 65 -27.32 -5.88 5.31
C TYR A 65 -28.74 -5.83 4.73
N ALA A 66 -29.76 -5.54 5.55
CA ALA A 66 -31.16 -5.46 5.12
C ALA A 66 -31.45 -4.21 4.31
N SER A 67 -30.64 -3.16 4.42
CA SER A 67 -30.81 -1.90 3.70
C SER A 67 -30.52 -2.00 2.20
N GLY A 68 -29.85 -3.10 1.76
CA GLY A 68 -29.32 -3.25 0.40
C GLY A 68 -28.13 -2.34 0.11
N LYS A 69 -27.64 -1.57 1.09
CA LYS A 69 -26.42 -0.79 1.03
C LYS A 69 -25.25 -1.61 1.54
N GLY A 70 -24.03 -1.09 1.41
CA GLY A 70 -22.84 -1.77 1.92
C GLY A 70 -21.56 -1.36 1.22
N LEU A 71 -21.66 -0.81 0.02
CA LEU A 71 -20.53 -0.22 -0.69
C LEU A 71 -20.14 1.10 -0.05
N VAL A 72 -18.86 1.41 -0.02
CA VAL A 72 -18.36 2.73 0.40
C VAL A 72 -19.07 3.85 -0.37
N ALA A 73 -19.27 3.67 -1.67
CA ALA A 73 -19.97 4.62 -2.55
C ALA A 73 -21.46 4.83 -2.24
N ASP A 74 -22.06 4.03 -1.35
CA ASP A 74 -23.45 4.24 -0.88
C ASP A 74 -23.54 5.30 0.23
N PHE A 75 -22.42 5.67 0.85
CA PHE A 75 -22.36 6.50 2.06
C PHE A 75 -21.53 7.77 1.84
N THR A 76 -22.00 8.86 2.45
CA THR A 76 -21.19 10.07 2.59
C THR A 76 -20.12 9.87 3.68
N LEU A 77 -19.09 10.73 3.70
CA LEU A 77 -18.09 10.72 4.76
C LEU A 77 -18.70 10.87 6.16
N GLU A 78 -19.71 11.76 6.30
CA GLU A 78 -20.45 11.93 7.55
C GLU A 78 -21.12 10.62 8.00
N GLU A 79 -21.78 9.92 7.09
CA GLU A 79 -22.44 8.65 7.38
C GLU A 79 -21.41 7.56 7.75
N LEU A 80 -20.24 7.51 7.10
CA LEU A 80 -19.15 6.60 7.43
C LEU A 80 -18.53 6.87 8.81
N GLY A 81 -18.56 8.10 9.28
CA GLY A 81 -18.03 8.51 10.60
C GLY A 81 -18.64 7.79 11.81
N ARG A 82 -19.79 7.13 11.63
CA ARG A 82 -20.44 6.30 12.67
C ARG A 82 -19.83 4.93 12.84
N PHE A 83 -19.14 4.40 11.82
CA PHE A 83 -18.56 3.06 11.85
C PHE A 83 -17.17 3.05 12.49
N ARG A 84 -16.79 1.89 12.99
CA ARG A 84 -15.49 1.63 13.58
C ARG A 84 -14.79 0.52 12.82
N LEU A 85 -13.47 0.69 12.65
CA LEU A 85 -12.63 -0.31 12.04
C LEU A 85 -12.48 -1.54 12.92
N LYS A 86 -12.33 -2.70 12.27
CA LYS A 86 -11.99 -3.97 12.92
C LYS A 86 -10.54 -4.34 12.67
N THR A 87 -9.95 -5.00 13.65
CA THR A 87 -8.71 -5.74 13.47
C THR A 87 -8.92 -6.95 12.54
N THR A 88 -7.85 -7.54 12.05
CA THR A 88 -7.91 -8.69 11.13
C THR A 88 -8.63 -9.92 11.74
N ASP A 89 -8.59 -10.08 13.06
CA ASP A 89 -9.33 -11.13 13.79
C ASP A 89 -10.80 -10.75 14.08
N GLY A 90 -11.26 -9.61 13.55
CA GLY A 90 -12.67 -9.19 13.62
C GLY A 90 -13.06 -8.41 14.89
N LYS A 91 -12.12 -8.07 15.76
CA LYS A 91 -12.39 -7.29 16.96
C LYS A 91 -12.64 -5.82 16.58
N VAL A 92 -13.76 -5.25 17.02
CA VAL A 92 -14.11 -3.85 16.84
C VAL A 92 -13.18 -2.98 17.69
N SER A 93 -12.60 -1.95 17.08
CA SER A 93 -11.74 -0.97 17.73
C SER A 93 -12.47 0.36 17.99
N ASP A 94 -11.77 1.33 18.54
CA ASP A 94 -12.22 2.73 18.62
C ASP A 94 -11.85 3.57 17.38
N GLN A 95 -11.09 2.98 16.45
CA GLN A 95 -10.60 3.69 15.27
C GLN A 95 -11.72 3.91 14.25
N LYS A 96 -11.80 5.12 13.71
CA LYS A 96 -12.64 5.47 12.56
C LYS A 96 -11.93 5.18 11.25
N ILE A 97 -12.67 5.13 10.17
CA ILE A 97 -12.11 5.13 8.81
C ILE A 97 -11.49 6.52 8.58
N PRO A 98 -10.18 6.64 8.35
CA PRO A 98 -9.58 7.94 8.10
C PRO A 98 -9.77 8.38 6.65
N THR A 99 -9.79 9.70 6.41
CA THR A 99 -9.62 10.24 5.07
C THR A 99 -8.16 10.18 4.67
N LEU A 100 -7.89 10.11 3.35
CA LEU A 100 -6.53 10.21 2.83
C LEU A 100 -5.88 11.55 3.22
N GLU A 101 -6.68 12.64 3.25
CA GLU A 101 -6.20 13.95 3.68
C GLU A 101 -5.70 13.94 5.13
N GLU A 102 -6.47 13.36 6.09
CA GLU A 102 -6.03 13.23 7.49
C GLU A 102 -4.71 12.45 7.59
N VAL A 103 -4.59 11.36 6.84
CA VAL A 103 -3.37 10.53 6.81
C VAL A 103 -2.19 11.34 6.29
N LEU A 104 -2.31 11.94 5.12
CA LEU A 104 -1.21 12.68 4.49
C LEU A 104 -0.78 13.89 5.32
N MET A 105 -1.74 14.62 5.91
CA MET A 105 -1.43 15.79 6.74
C MET A 105 -0.69 15.41 8.02
N GLU A 106 -1.05 14.32 8.68
CA GLU A 106 -0.37 13.89 9.92
C GLU A 106 1.04 13.32 9.66
N PHE A 107 1.20 12.58 8.55
CA PHE A 107 2.46 11.87 8.28
C PHE A 107 3.36 12.54 7.25
N ARG A 108 2.99 13.72 6.77
CA ARG A 108 3.78 14.52 5.84
C ARG A 108 5.23 14.65 6.28
N GLY A 109 6.16 14.27 5.40
CA GLY A 109 7.59 14.35 5.68
C GLY A 109 8.16 13.28 6.61
N LYS A 110 7.33 12.41 7.19
CA LYS A 110 7.77 11.36 8.13
C LYS A 110 8.03 10.03 7.42
N VAL A 111 7.25 9.71 6.40
CA VAL A 111 7.26 8.42 5.68
C VAL A 111 6.78 8.64 4.25
N TRP A 112 7.07 7.71 3.35
CA TRP A 112 6.49 7.66 2.01
C TRP A 112 5.20 6.85 2.03
N PHE A 113 4.29 7.14 1.10
CA PHE A 113 3.08 6.36 0.91
C PHE A 113 3.06 5.69 -0.47
N ASN A 114 2.57 4.45 -0.50
CA ASN A 114 2.14 3.76 -1.71
C ASN A 114 0.61 3.63 -1.63
N LEU A 115 -0.11 4.26 -2.56
CA LEU A 115 -1.56 4.24 -2.60
C LEU A 115 -2.02 3.12 -3.50
N ASP A 116 -2.60 2.07 -2.91
CA ASP A 116 -3.21 0.96 -3.64
C ASP A 116 -4.67 1.27 -4.01
N LYS A 117 -5.28 0.43 -4.82
CA LYS A 117 -6.62 0.57 -5.43
C LYS A 117 -6.75 1.69 -6.47
N CYS A 118 -5.70 2.42 -6.78
CA CYS A 118 -5.72 3.46 -7.80
C CYS A 118 -6.02 2.93 -9.22
N MET A 119 -5.99 1.60 -9.44
CA MET A 119 -6.37 0.94 -10.69
C MET A 119 -7.84 0.49 -10.73
N GLU A 120 -8.55 0.50 -9.61
CA GLU A 120 -9.94 0.05 -9.56
C GLU A 120 -10.87 1.02 -10.32
N SER A 121 -11.91 0.47 -10.97
CA SER A 121 -12.80 1.26 -11.84
C SER A 121 -13.67 2.26 -11.08
N ASP A 122 -13.92 2.02 -9.80
CA ASP A 122 -14.70 2.87 -8.91
C ASP A 122 -13.84 3.91 -8.16
N VAL A 123 -12.51 3.88 -8.36
CA VAL A 123 -11.57 4.87 -7.83
C VAL A 123 -11.13 5.84 -8.92
N SER A 124 -11.52 7.11 -8.83
CA SER A 124 -11.03 8.16 -9.72
C SER A 124 -9.61 8.57 -9.32
N ILE A 125 -8.66 8.33 -10.24
CA ILE A 125 -7.26 8.70 -10.04
C ILE A 125 -7.08 10.20 -9.91
N GLU A 126 -7.90 11.00 -10.59
CA GLU A 126 -7.89 12.46 -10.52
C GLU A 126 -8.23 12.95 -9.11
N LYS A 127 -9.28 12.38 -8.50
CA LYS A 127 -9.67 12.75 -7.13
C LYS A 127 -8.60 12.38 -6.11
N VAL A 128 -7.99 11.20 -6.25
CA VAL A 128 -6.87 10.79 -5.37
C VAL A 128 -5.69 11.73 -5.54
N TYR A 129 -5.33 12.06 -6.79
CA TYR A 129 -4.26 13.00 -7.10
C TYR A 129 -4.53 14.40 -6.49
N ASP A 130 -5.73 14.93 -6.65
CA ASP A 130 -6.13 16.25 -6.12
C ASP A 130 -5.97 16.31 -4.59
N VAL A 131 -6.30 15.22 -3.87
CA VAL A 131 -6.06 15.14 -2.42
C VAL A 131 -4.56 15.21 -2.11
N VAL A 132 -3.75 14.42 -2.80
CA VAL A 132 -2.30 14.37 -2.58
C VAL A 132 -1.65 15.72 -2.90
N GLU A 133 -2.08 16.37 -3.98
CA GLU A 133 -1.58 17.68 -4.40
C GLU A 133 -1.91 18.77 -3.38
N ARG A 134 -3.19 18.90 -2.96
CA ARG A 134 -3.58 19.92 -1.97
C ARG A 134 -2.95 19.71 -0.60
N CYS A 135 -2.60 18.48 -0.23
CA CYS A 135 -1.81 18.19 0.96
C CYS A 135 -0.32 18.52 0.80
N GLY A 136 0.15 18.84 -0.41
CA GLY A 136 1.56 19.08 -0.73
C GLY A 136 2.44 17.85 -0.50
N CYS A 137 1.95 16.66 -0.87
CA CYS A 137 2.60 15.36 -0.61
C CYS A 137 3.02 14.62 -1.89
N LEU A 138 2.93 15.24 -3.07
CA LEU A 138 3.25 14.59 -4.34
C LEU A 138 4.71 14.10 -4.44
N ASP A 139 5.62 14.67 -3.65
CA ASP A 139 7.03 14.26 -3.56
C ASP A 139 7.23 13.03 -2.65
N ARG A 140 6.20 12.54 -1.97
CA ARG A 140 6.23 11.47 -0.98
C ARG A 140 5.18 10.38 -1.20
N VAL A 141 4.53 10.39 -2.35
CA VAL A 141 3.46 9.44 -2.69
C VAL A 141 3.77 8.73 -4.00
N GLN A 142 3.48 7.45 -4.05
CA GLN A 142 3.48 6.61 -5.24
C GLN A 142 2.07 6.07 -5.46
N PHE A 143 1.54 6.20 -6.68
CA PHE A 143 0.23 5.70 -7.07
C PHE A 143 0.40 4.31 -7.68
N TYR A 144 -0.09 3.27 -7.00
CA TYR A 144 -0.07 1.92 -7.54
C TYR A 144 -1.19 1.76 -8.57
N ILE A 145 -0.80 1.49 -9.81
CA ILE A 145 -1.71 1.44 -10.95
C ILE A 145 -1.69 0.09 -11.67
N SER A 146 -1.03 -0.93 -11.12
CA SER A 146 -0.81 -2.20 -11.82
C SER A 146 -0.11 -1.98 -13.17
N ASP A 147 -0.66 -2.48 -14.28
CA ASP A 147 -0.19 -2.25 -15.64
C ASP A 147 -1.18 -1.41 -16.48
N ASP A 148 -2.01 -0.61 -15.81
CA ASP A 148 -3.01 0.26 -16.42
C ASP A 148 -2.33 1.44 -17.16
N THR A 149 -2.43 1.41 -18.48
CA THR A 149 -1.80 2.41 -19.35
C THR A 149 -2.55 3.73 -19.38
N ASP A 150 -3.86 3.74 -19.20
CA ASP A 150 -4.65 4.98 -19.24
C ASP A 150 -4.34 5.84 -18.01
N ARG A 151 -4.23 5.20 -16.84
CA ARG A 151 -3.80 5.87 -15.60
C ARG A 151 -2.34 6.29 -15.65
N ALA A 152 -1.47 5.44 -16.21
CA ALA A 152 -0.06 5.80 -16.43
C ALA A 152 0.07 7.02 -17.36
N ASP A 153 -0.68 7.05 -18.46
CA ASP A 153 -0.73 8.17 -19.39
C ASP A 153 -1.20 9.47 -18.73
N TRP A 154 -2.23 9.37 -17.90
CA TRP A 154 -2.74 10.52 -17.17
C TRP A 154 -1.73 11.04 -16.15
N LEU A 155 -1.22 10.19 -15.27
CA LEU A 155 -0.24 10.54 -14.22
C LEU A 155 1.08 11.07 -14.80
N SER A 156 1.53 10.54 -15.96
CA SER A 156 2.80 10.97 -16.58
C SER A 156 2.79 12.44 -17.02
N ARG A 157 1.60 13.02 -17.23
CA ARG A 157 1.41 14.43 -17.58
C ARG A 157 1.39 15.35 -16.37
N GLN A 158 1.26 14.79 -15.17
CA GLN A 158 1.22 15.56 -13.92
C GLN A 158 2.62 15.94 -13.43
N LYS A 159 2.70 16.82 -12.43
CA LYS A 159 3.94 17.25 -11.78
C LYS A 159 3.84 17.04 -10.27
N PRO A 160 4.90 16.51 -9.60
CA PRO A 160 6.17 16.07 -10.17
C PRO A 160 6.03 14.77 -10.97
N GLN A 161 7.02 14.46 -11.79
CA GLN A 161 7.11 13.15 -12.45
C GLN A 161 7.60 12.06 -11.47
N GLY A 162 7.40 10.80 -11.82
CA GLY A 162 7.92 9.69 -11.00
C GLY A 162 6.99 9.25 -9.87
N ILE A 163 5.71 9.63 -9.93
CA ILE A 163 4.69 9.25 -8.94
C ILE A 163 3.99 7.91 -9.27
N ILE A 164 4.34 7.28 -10.37
CA ILE A 164 3.75 6.02 -10.84
C ILE A 164 4.46 4.83 -10.20
N ALA A 165 3.70 3.91 -9.60
CA ALA A 165 4.16 2.61 -9.11
C ALA A 165 3.48 1.48 -9.90
N PRO A 166 4.07 1.00 -11.00
CA PRO A 166 3.49 -0.04 -11.81
C PRO A 166 3.84 -1.45 -11.29
N HIS A 167 3.11 -2.45 -11.82
CA HIS A 167 3.36 -3.86 -11.61
C HIS A 167 3.77 -4.55 -12.90
N ALA A 168 4.80 -5.38 -12.86
CA ALA A 168 5.26 -6.12 -14.04
C ALA A 168 5.71 -7.54 -13.67
N ASN A 169 5.14 -8.53 -14.36
CA ASN A 169 5.51 -9.94 -14.27
C ASN A 169 6.04 -10.50 -15.60
N LYS A 170 6.13 -9.66 -16.64
CA LYS A 170 6.57 -10.02 -17.99
C LYS A 170 7.41 -8.89 -18.57
N GLU A 171 8.40 -9.24 -19.41
CA GLU A 171 9.33 -8.26 -20.02
C GLU A 171 8.61 -7.21 -20.89
N GLU A 172 7.54 -7.59 -21.58
CA GLU A 172 6.74 -6.68 -22.38
C GLU A 172 6.10 -5.58 -21.50
N VAL A 173 5.48 -5.98 -20.37
CA VAL A 173 4.89 -5.05 -19.42
C VAL A 173 5.96 -4.19 -18.74
N LEU A 174 7.08 -4.82 -18.34
CA LEU A 174 8.22 -4.09 -17.75
C LEU A 174 8.75 -3.00 -18.68
N THR A 175 8.94 -3.34 -19.96
CA THR A 175 9.42 -2.37 -20.96
C THR A 175 8.43 -1.24 -21.19
N ARG A 176 7.13 -1.57 -21.29
CA ARG A 176 6.07 -0.59 -21.47
C ARG A 176 5.97 0.37 -20.28
N MET A 177 5.94 -0.16 -19.04
CA MET A 177 5.82 0.66 -17.85
C MET A 177 7.08 1.48 -17.55
N ALA A 178 8.26 0.95 -17.82
CA ALA A 178 9.51 1.69 -17.67
C ALA A 178 9.66 2.85 -18.66
N ALA A 179 8.88 2.86 -19.76
CA ALA A 179 8.87 3.99 -20.71
C ALA A 179 8.25 5.27 -20.13
N TYR A 180 7.48 5.18 -19.05
CA TYR A 180 6.95 6.34 -18.31
C TYR A 180 8.00 7.01 -17.40
N SER A 181 9.26 6.85 -17.72
CA SER A 181 10.39 7.41 -16.95
C SER A 181 10.22 8.90 -16.57
N PRO A 182 10.55 9.26 -15.31
CA PRO A 182 11.14 8.41 -14.28
C PRO A 182 10.09 7.52 -13.58
N VAL A 183 10.40 6.24 -13.43
CA VAL A 183 9.67 5.30 -12.56
C VAL A 183 10.64 4.87 -11.47
N TYR A 184 10.29 5.13 -10.21
CA TYR A 184 11.21 4.88 -9.09
C TYR A 184 11.11 3.47 -8.54
N MET A 185 9.95 2.84 -8.62
CA MET A 185 9.72 1.49 -8.16
C MET A 185 8.85 0.72 -9.15
N ILE A 186 9.09 -0.59 -9.26
CA ILE A 186 8.25 -1.52 -10.03
C ILE A 186 7.98 -2.73 -9.15
N GLN A 187 6.71 -3.02 -8.94
CA GLN A 187 6.28 -4.19 -8.17
C GLN A 187 6.22 -5.43 -9.06
N THR A 188 6.52 -6.59 -8.47
CA THR A 188 6.36 -7.91 -9.11
C THR A 188 5.80 -8.90 -8.11
N SER A 189 5.01 -9.87 -8.59
CA SER A 189 4.48 -10.91 -7.73
C SER A 189 5.57 -11.83 -7.20
N THR A 190 5.41 -12.33 -5.99
CA THR A 190 6.34 -13.21 -5.26
C THR A 190 6.88 -14.35 -6.10
N GLN A 191 6.02 -15.04 -6.83
CA GLN A 191 6.39 -16.19 -7.68
C GLN A 191 7.31 -15.85 -8.86
N TYR A 192 7.41 -14.59 -9.26
CA TYR A 192 8.29 -14.12 -10.33
C TYR A 192 9.57 -13.47 -9.81
N ALA A 193 9.73 -13.30 -8.50
CA ALA A 193 10.85 -12.58 -7.89
C ALA A 193 12.19 -13.37 -7.91
N GLY A 194 12.49 -14.09 -8.99
CA GLY A 194 13.76 -14.76 -9.22
C GLY A 194 14.87 -13.81 -9.67
N ALA A 195 16.13 -14.22 -9.51
CA ALA A 195 17.31 -13.37 -9.67
C ALA A 195 17.41 -12.66 -11.04
N SER A 196 17.15 -13.36 -12.15
CA SER A 196 17.19 -12.76 -13.49
C SER A 196 16.11 -11.70 -13.69
N TRP A 197 14.90 -11.96 -13.22
CA TRP A 197 13.79 -11.03 -13.31
C TRP A 197 14.01 -9.79 -12.45
N ILE A 198 14.41 -9.99 -11.20
CA ILE A 198 14.76 -8.88 -10.29
C ILE A 198 15.91 -8.03 -10.85
N SER A 199 16.90 -8.66 -11.49
CA SER A 199 17.97 -7.92 -12.19
C SER A 199 17.43 -7.05 -13.32
N SER A 200 16.49 -7.56 -14.13
CA SER A 200 15.83 -6.79 -15.20
C SER A 200 15.06 -5.57 -14.65
N ILE A 201 14.34 -5.73 -13.54
CA ILE A 201 13.66 -4.61 -12.88
C ILE A 201 14.69 -3.63 -12.32
N ASN A 202 15.71 -4.12 -11.60
CA ASN A 202 16.71 -3.26 -10.95
C ASN A 202 17.57 -2.45 -11.93
N ALA A 203 17.63 -2.86 -13.20
CA ALA A 203 18.25 -2.06 -14.26
C ALA A 203 17.44 -0.81 -14.63
N ARG A 204 16.19 -0.71 -14.23
CA ARG A 204 15.23 0.36 -14.58
C ARG A 204 14.71 1.14 -13.37
N ALA A 205 14.40 0.42 -12.26
CA ALA A 205 13.77 0.98 -11.06
C ALA A 205 14.09 0.13 -9.82
N LEU A 206 13.62 0.52 -8.63
CA LEU A 206 13.66 -0.33 -7.44
C LEU A 206 12.69 -1.50 -7.60
N SER A 207 13.16 -2.73 -7.44
CA SER A 207 12.28 -3.89 -7.38
C SER A 207 11.55 -3.97 -6.04
N VAL A 208 10.23 -4.19 -6.11
CA VAL A 208 9.36 -4.39 -4.96
C VAL A 208 8.66 -5.74 -5.10
N THR A 209 8.56 -6.49 -4.01
CA THR A 209 7.71 -7.68 -3.94
C THR A 209 7.09 -7.81 -2.56
N ASN A 210 6.09 -8.70 -2.45
CA ASN A 210 5.31 -8.89 -1.24
C ASN A 210 5.81 -10.10 -0.46
N LEU A 211 5.74 -10.02 0.87
CA LEU A 211 5.85 -11.13 1.81
C LEU A 211 4.64 -11.05 2.75
N LEU A 212 3.51 -11.53 2.27
CA LEU A 212 2.19 -11.41 2.89
C LEU A 212 1.57 -12.78 3.09
N ASP A 213 0.39 -12.84 3.68
CA ASP A 213 -0.43 -14.04 3.87
C ASP A 213 0.38 -15.21 4.45
N ASP A 214 0.33 -16.38 3.84
CA ASP A 214 0.98 -17.60 4.33
C ASP A 214 2.51 -17.47 4.36
N GLU A 215 3.15 -16.82 3.37
CA GLU A 215 4.59 -16.59 3.34
C GLU A 215 5.02 -15.60 4.44
N GLY A 216 4.24 -14.54 4.65
CA GLY A 216 4.47 -13.58 5.74
C GLY A 216 4.32 -14.22 7.11
N GLN A 217 3.29 -15.04 7.30
CA GLN A 217 3.09 -15.78 8.53
C GLN A 217 4.19 -16.83 8.76
N ALA A 218 4.63 -17.52 7.70
CA ALA A 218 5.75 -18.47 7.78
C ALA A 218 7.05 -17.77 8.19
N PHE A 219 7.33 -16.59 7.62
CA PHE A 219 8.47 -15.76 8.02
C PHE A 219 8.41 -15.35 9.49
N TYR A 220 7.26 -14.85 9.96
CA TYR A 220 7.06 -14.50 11.37
C TYR A 220 7.32 -15.68 12.31
N ASN A 221 6.95 -16.89 11.90
CA ASN A 221 7.19 -18.13 12.63
C ASN A 221 8.63 -18.68 12.47
N GLY A 222 9.52 -17.93 11.87
CA GLY A 222 10.96 -18.27 11.75
C GLY A 222 11.36 -19.01 10.46
N ASN A 223 10.44 -19.27 9.52
CA ASN A 223 10.77 -19.82 8.21
C ASN A 223 11.19 -18.70 7.24
N THR A 224 12.47 -18.49 7.10
CA THR A 224 13.03 -17.41 6.27
C THR A 224 13.27 -17.79 4.81
N THR A 225 12.90 -18.99 4.37
CA THR A 225 13.25 -19.54 3.05
C THR A 225 12.89 -18.62 1.89
N VAL A 226 11.66 -18.09 1.85
CA VAL A 226 11.20 -17.17 0.81
C VAL A 226 11.99 -15.87 0.86
N MET A 227 12.16 -15.32 2.06
CA MET A 227 12.89 -14.06 2.25
C MET A 227 14.39 -14.20 1.91
N ASP A 228 15.02 -15.33 2.23
CA ASP A 228 16.40 -15.65 1.83
C ASP A 228 16.53 -15.68 0.30
N GLY A 229 15.51 -16.20 -0.40
CA GLY A 229 15.40 -16.14 -1.85
C GLY A 229 15.37 -14.71 -2.39
N PHE A 230 14.54 -13.82 -1.81
CA PHE A 230 14.46 -12.41 -2.21
C PHE A 230 15.77 -11.65 -1.97
N VAL A 231 16.40 -11.88 -0.81
CA VAL A 231 17.72 -11.30 -0.50
C VAL A 231 18.76 -11.74 -1.54
N SER A 232 18.77 -13.04 -1.88
CA SER A 232 19.70 -13.61 -2.86
C SER A 232 19.43 -13.11 -4.29
N ALA A 233 18.15 -12.90 -4.65
CA ALA A 233 17.75 -12.35 -5.93
C ALA A 233 18.06 -10.85 -6.06
N GLY A 234 18.32 -10.14 -4.94
CA GLY A 234 18.64 -8.72 -4.95
C GLY A 234 17.40 -7.81 -4.95
N VAL A 235 16.27 -8.26 -4.40
CA VAL A 235 15.08 -7.44 -4.16
C VAL A 235 15.47 -6.22 -3.33
N ARG A 236 14.95 -5.05 -3.67
CA ARG A 236 15.33 -3.79 -3.03
C ARG A 236 14.31 -3.25 -2.03
N MET A 237 13.05 -3.62 -2.16
CA MET A 237 11.98 -3.28 -1.22
C MET A 237 11.06 -4.46 -1.00
N ILE A 238 10.64 -4.67 0.24
CA ILE A 238 9.71 -5.72 0.63
C ILE A 238 8.48 -5.10 1.29
N GLN A 239 7.29 -5.46 0.81
CA GLN A 239 6.02 -5.14 1.46
C GLN A 239 5.65 -6.29 2.41
N CYS A 240 5.40 -6.01 3.68
CA CYS A 240 5.13 -7.03 4.68
C CYS A 240 4.21 -6.54 5.81
N ASP A 241 3.67 -7.50 6.55
CA ASP A 241 2.86 -7.27 7.75
C ASP A 241 3.68 -7.23 9.05
N TYR A 242 4.98 -7.53 8.99
CA TYR A 242 5.86 -7.67 10.16
C TYR A 242 7.14 -6.83 10.00
N PRO A 243 7.03 -5.48 9.94
CA PRO A 243 8.18 -4.63 9.64
C PRO A 243 9.29 -4.65 10.70
N ALA A 244 8.96 -4.84 11.99
CA ALA A 244 9.97 -4.90 13.05
C ALA A 244 10.83 -6.16 12.93
N GLU A 245 10.20 -7.32 12.75
CA GLU A 245 10.86 -8.61 12.55
C GLU A 245 11.64 -8.63 11.23
N MET A 246 11.12 -7.96 10.21
CA MET A 246 11.80 -7.78 8.93
C MET A 246 13.07 -6.93 9.09
N ASP A 247 13.01 -5.85 9.85
CA ASP A 247 14.19 -5.00 10.12
C ASP A 247 15.27 -5.78 10.86
N GLU A 248 14.90 -6.53 11.89
CA GLU A 248 15.85 -7.39 12.64
C GLU A 248 16.50 -8.43 11.71
N TYR A 249 15.71 -9.12 10.92
CA TYR A 249 16.19 -10.08 9.94
C TYR A 249 17.19 -9.47 8.94
N LEU A 250 16.86 -8.30 8.37
CA LEU A 250 17.71 -7.62 7.39
C LEU A 250 19.01 -7.09 8.02
N ARG A 251 18.98 -6.55 9.24
CA ARG A 251 20.18 -6.12 9.98
C ARG A 251 21.10 -7.31 10.24
N GLY A 252 20.58 -8.45 10.65
CA GLY A 252 21.34 -9.67 10.86
C GLY A 252 22.09 -10.18 9.62
N ARG A 253 21.68 -9.72 8.42
CA ARG A 253 22.29 -10.06 7.11
C ARG A 253 23.07 -8.90 6.46
N GLY A 254 23.21 -7.77 7.14
CA GLY A 254 23.88 -6.58 6.59
C GLY A 254 23.17 -6.00 5.36
N LYS A 255 21.83 -6.07 5.32
CA LYS A 255 20.98 -5.58 4.23
C LYS A 255 20.17 -4.34 4.59
N ARG A 256 20.37 -3.83 5.79
CA ARG A 256 19.78 -2.62 6.34
C ARG A 256 20.83 -1.54 6.56
#